data_3f72e0f83c81be77b855f1e4fb1f20b9
#
_entry.id   3f72e0f83c81be77b855f1e4fb1f20b9
#
_cell.length_a   1.000
_cell.length_b   1.000
_cell.length_c   1.000
_cell.angle_alpha   90.00
_cell.angle_beta   90.00
_cell.angle_gamma   90.00
#
_symmetry.space_group_name_H-M   'P 1'
#
loop_
_entity.id
_entity.type
_entity.pdbx_description
1 polymer ?
#
loop_
_entity_poly.entity_id
_entity_poly.type
_entity_poly.pdbx_seq_one_letter_code
_entity_poly.pdbx_strand_id
1 'polypeptide(L)'
;MSKKVSILGLGWLGLPLAKKCRQEGFEVSGSTTKTDKAKMLKHKGYDAVEWRMGEPLKKPLKKSDCYIINVPPSKVEGYSEKLIALLAELPSRAFIIFCSSTSVYGQQNGILDEQSSLFADRKSGKELILAEEAIQERFEKRNCILRISGLIGPKRHPIFKLSGKETSFPGEETVNLVHQEDIISIMVKILKSWDALDLERPLAGVYNLSSGEKYSKSKYYNIIASKFGLVPPIYSKVSRPNTERFISNERARRRFNHTFKSILEYRL
;
A
#
# COMPACT_ATOMS: atom_id res chain seq x y z
N MET A 1 -18.47 -11.04 19.23
CA MET A 1 -17.44 -10.12 19.75
C MET A 1 -16.95 -9.25 18.60
N SER A 2 -16.66 -7.98 18.84
CA SER A 2 -16.08 -7.08 17.84
C SER A 2 -14.66 -7.55 17.50
N LYS A 3 -14.31 -7.56 16.21
CA LYS A 3 -12.96 -7.95 15.74
C LYS A 3 -11.98 -6.81 15.98
N LYS A 4 -10.78 -7.15 16.49
CA LYS A 4 -9.73 -6.19 16.81
C LYS A 4 -8.71 -6.07 15.70
N VAL A 5 -8.48 -4.84 15.25
CA VAL A 5 -7.55 -4.52 14.16
C VAL A 5 -6.47 -3.56 14.66
N SER A 6 -5.21 -3.93 14.53
CA SER A 6 -4.07 -3.04 14.77
C SER A 6 -3.51 -2.50 13.46
N ILE A 7 -3.48 -1.17 13.31
CA ILE A 7 -2.90 -0.51 12.14
C ILE A 7 -1.52 0.05 12.52
N LEU A 8 -0.46 -0.63 12.09
CA LEU A 8 0.90 -0.19 12.30
C LEU A 8 1.25 0.88 11.25
N GLY A 9 1.15 2.15 11.66
CA GLY A 9 1.36 3.31 10.78
C GLY A 9 0.09 4.10 10.47
N LEU A 10 -0.38 4.91 11.44
CA LEU A 10 -1.48 5.87 11.26
C LEU A 10 -1.01 7.12 10.49
N GLY A 11 -0.46 6.87 9.28
CA GLY A 11 -0.01 7.89 8.34
C GLY A 11 -1.14 8.40 7.44
N TRP A 12 -0.75 8.82 6.22
CA TRP A 12 -1.68 9.32 5.20
C TRP A 12 -2.71 8.27 4.73
N LEU A 13 -2.31 7.00 4.61
CA LEU A 13 -3.23 5.89 4.29
C LEU A 13 -3.88 5.31 5.56
N GLY A 14 -3.08 5.09 6.62
CA GLY A 14 -3.56 4.36 7.80
C GLY A 14 -4.61 5.10 8.64
N LEU A 15 -4.59 6.43 8.69
CA LEU A 15 -5.58 7.18 9.47
C LEU A 15 -6.98 7.19 8.83
N PRO A 16 -7.14 7.46 7.52
CA PRO A 16 -8.44 7.29 6.86
C PRO A 16 -8.94 5.85 6.91
N LEU A 17 -8.04 4.86 6.79
CA LEU A 17 -8.38 3.45 6.95
C LEU A 17 -8.92 3.17 8.37
N ALA A 18 -8.25 3.66 9.42
CA ALA A 18 -8.71 3.52 10.81
C ALA A 18 -10.11 4.10 11.00
N LYS A 19 -10.37 5.28 10.44
CA LYS A 19 -11.70 5.89 10.45
C LYS A 19 -12.73 4.97 9.79
N LYS A 20 -12.42 4.46 8.60
CA LYS A 20 -13.35 3.59 7.85
C LYS A 20 -13.58 2.27 8.58
N CYS A 21 -12.54 1.63 9.13
CA CYS A 21 -12.69 0.41 9.92
C CYS A 21 -13.61 0.60 11.14
N ARG A 22 -13.48 1.71 11.87
CA ARG A 22 -14.39 2.02 12.99
C ARG A 22 -15.84 2.19 12.56
N GLN A 23 -16.06 2.84 11.40
CA GLN A 23 -17.41 2.97 10.81
C GLN A 23 -18.03 1.62 10.44
N GLU A 24 -17.20 0.63 10.12
CA GLU A 24 -17.60 -0.75 9.81
C GLU A 24 -17.70 -1.65 11.06
N GLY A 25 -17.57 -1.09 12.26
CA GLY A 25 -17.76 -1.79 13.53
C GLY A 25 -16.53 -2.54 14.07
N PHE A 26 -15.33 -2.30 13.53
CA PHE A 26 -14.09 -2.89 14.08
C PHE A 26 -13.57 -2.09 15.29
N GLU A 27 -13.02 -2.79 16.27
CA GLU A 27 -12.19 -2.17 17.30
C GLU A 27 -10.80 -1.88 16.72
N VAL A 28 -10.41 -0.60 16.67
CA VAL A 28 -9.17 -0.20 15.98
C VAL A 28 -8.19 0.43 16.94
N SER A 29 -7.01 -0.17 17.03
CA SER A 29 -5.81 0.44 17.59
C SER A 29 -4.81 0.79 16.50
N GLY A 30 -3.85 1.67 16.79
CA GLY A 30 -2.83 1.96 15.79
C GLY A 30 -1.62 2.73 16.31
N SER A 31 -0.58 2.80 15.49
CA SER A 31 0.67 3.42 15.86
C SER A 31 1.04 4.64 15.00
N THR A 32 1.81 5.52 15.58
CA THR A 32 2.50 6.62 14.90
C THR A 32 3.88 6.82 15.53
N THR A 33 4.83 7.35 14.78
CA THR A 33 6.20 7.61 15.28
C THR A 33 6.32 8.94 16.04
N LYS A 34 5.24 9.72 16.17
CA LYS A 34 5.24 11.05 16.80
C LYS A 34 4.36 11.06 18.04
N THR A 35 4.95 11.38 19.20
CA THR A 35 4.27 11.46 20.50
C THR A 35 3.05 12.38 20.47
N ASP A 36 3.23 13.61 19.95
CA ASP A 36 2.14 14.60 19.91
C ASP A 36 0.98 14.15 19.03
N LYS A 37 1.30 13.47 17.90
CA LYS A 37 0.26 12.88 17.07
C LYS A 37 -0.48 11.75 17.78
N ALA A 38 0.21 10.90 18.53
CA ALA A 38 -0.44 9.86 19.33
C ALA A 38 -1.38 10.46 20.36
N LYS A 39 -0.93 11.49 21.11
CA LYS A 39 -1.76 12.24 22.06
C LYS A 39 -2.99 12.87 21.38
N MET A 40 -2.78 13.59 20.28
CA MET A 40 -3.88 14.20 19.50
C MET A 40 -4.90 13.16 19.03
N LEU A 41 -4.45 12.00 18.55
CA LEU A 41 -5.35 10.93 18.10
C LEU A 41 -6.12 10.31 19.26
N LYS A 42 -5.52 10.16 20.45
CA LYS A 42 -6.21 9.73 21.66
C LYS A 42 -7.35 10.69 22.04
N HIS A 43 -7.09 12.00 22.03
CA HIS A 43 -8.14 13.01 22.28
C HIS A 43 -9.30 12.94 21.26
N LYS A 44 -9.02 12.45 20.03
CA LYS A 44 -10.05 12.18 19.02
C LYS A 44 -10.68 10.80 19.13
N GLY A 45 -10.46 10.09 20.24
CA GLY A 45 -11.05 8.79 20.53
C GLY A 45 -10.43 7.63 19.75
N TYR A 46 -9.21 7.76 19.21
CA TYR A 46 -8.47 6.63 18.63
C TYR A 46 -7.59 5.99 19.69
N ASP A 47 -7.56 4.66 19.74
CA ASP A 47 -6.58 3.93 20.57
C ASP A 47 -5.20 3.94 19.90
N ALA A 48 -4.53 5.11 19.92
CA ALA A 48 -3.29 5.38 19.23
C ALA A 48 -2.10 5.46 20.19
N VAL A 49 -0.97 4.87 19.80
CA VAL A 49 0.27 4.90 20.59
C VAL A 49 1.46 5.32 19.73
N GLU A 50 2.45 5.91 20.40
CA GLU A 50 3.77 6.07 19.80
C GLU A 50 4.46 4.72 19.78
N TRP A 51 4.90 4.31 18.58
CA TRP A 51 5.65 3.08 18.36
C TRP A 51 6.42 3.16 17.04
N ARG A 52 7.61 2.61 17.01
CA ARG A 52 8.46 2.49 15.82
C ARG A 52 8.79 1.02 15.59
N MET A 53 8.86 0.63 14.34
CA MET A 53 9.28 -0.73 13.96
C MET A 53 10.69 -1.00 14.50
N GLY A 54 10.85 -2.13 15.19
CA GLY A 54 12.03 -2.49 15.94
C GLY A 54 11.91 -2.27 17.46
N GLU A 55 10.87 -1.56 17.93
CA GLU A 55 10.49 -1.52 19.34
C GLU A 55 9.51 -2.65 19.68
N PRO A 56 9.50 -3.19 20.90
CA PRO A 56 8.48 -4.14 21.34
C PRO A 56 7.06 -3.56 21.20
N LEU A 57 6.11 -4.39 20.82
CA LEU A 57 4.71 -3.95 20.69
C LEU A 57 4.14 -3.46 22.03
N LYS A 58 3.51 -2.29 22.02
CA LYS A 58 2.82 -1.72 23.17
C LYS A 58 1.43 -2.34 23.37
N LYS A 59 0.91 -2.31 24.59
CA LYS A 59 -0.36 -2.94 25.00
C LYS A 59 -1.53 -2.80 24.01
N PRO A 60 -1.89 -1.61 23.52
CA PRO A 60 -3.03 -1.47 22.61
C PRO A 60 -2.86 -2.21 21.29
N LEU A 61 -1.61 -2.43 20.87
CA LEU A 61 -1.29 -3.13 19.62
C LEU A 61 -1.20 -4.66 19.80
N LYS A 62 -1.08 -5.13 21.05
CA LYS A 62 -1.04 -6.56 21.35
C LYS A 62 -2.46 -7.15 21.30
N LYS A 63 -2.58 -8.44 21.01
CA LYS A 63 -3.84 -9.21 21.06
C LYS A 63 -4.90 -8.72 20.05
N SER A 64 -4.48 -8.27 18.89
CA SER A 64 -5.39 -8.04 17.77
C SER A 64 -5.59 -9.31 16.94
N ASP A 65 -6.75 -9.39 16.31
CA ASP A 65 -7.09 -10.51 15.43
C ASP A 65 -6.48 -10.29 14.03
N CYS A 66 -6.32 -9.03 13.61
CA CYS A 66 -5.68 -8.64 12.37
C CYS A 66 -4.67 -7.51 12.58
N TYR A 67 -3.54 -7.60 11.88
CA TYR A 67 -2.52 -6.55 11.84
C TYR A 67 -2.35 -6.03 10.42
N ILE A 68 -2.51 -4.72 10.26
CA ILE A 68 -2.24 -4.02 9.00
C ILE A 68 -0.88 -3.35 9.12
N ILE A 69 0.11 -3.88 8.42
CA ILE A 69 1.48 -3.38 8.43
C ILE A 69 1.63 -2.35 7.30
N ASN A 70 1.57 -1.07 7.66
CA ASN A 70 1.60 0.08 6.74
C ASN A 70 2.79 1.01 7.04
N VAL A 71 3.95 0.42 7.34
CA VAL A 71 5.21 1.12 7.57
C VAL A 71 6.08 0.99 6.32
N PRO A 72 6.49 2.09 5.68
CA PRO A 72 7.29 2.02 4.46
C PRO A 72 8.76 1.69 4.77
N PRO A 73 9.44 0.83 3.98
CA PRO A 73 10.83 0.45 4.21
C PRO A 73 11.80 1.62 4.14
N SER A 74 11.48 2.66 3.36
CA SER A 74 12.33 3.87 3.25
C SER A 74 12.44 4.70 4.53
N LYS A 75 11.70 4.35 5.58
CA LYS A 75 11.71 5.02 6.89
C LYS A 75 12.32 4.17 8.00
N VAL A 76 12.79 2.97 7.68
CA VAL A 76 13.30 2.00 8.67
C VAL A 76 14.58 1.36 8.12
N GLU A 77 15.66 1.56 8.80
CA GLU A 77 16.92 0.84 8.52
C GLU A 77 16.80 -0.60 9.02
N GLY A 78 17.28 -1.59 8.24
CA GLY A 78 17.13 -3.02 8.55
C GLY A 78 15.64 -3.41 8.61
N TYR A 79 14.89 -3.01 7.58
CA TYR A 79 13.44 -3.16 7.58
C TYR A 79 12.98 -4.61 7.68
N SER A 80 13.52 -5.49 6.85
CA SER A 80 13.15 -6.92 6.82
C SER A 80 13.46 -7.61 8.15
N GLU A 81 14.64 -7.38 8.73
CA GLU A 81 15.03 -7.93 10.03
C GLU A 81 14.08 -7.50 11.14
N LYS A 82 13.77 -6.19 11.19
CA LYS A 82 12.84 -5.63 12.18
C LYS A 82 11.41 -6.10 11.98
N LEU A 83 11.01 -6.34 10.72
CA LEU A 83 9.72 -6.95 10.43
C LEU A 83 9.67 -8.40 10.91
N ILE A 84 10.69 -9.20 10.64
CA ILE A 84 10.76 -10.60 11.11
C ILE A 84 10.65 -10.65 12.64
N ALA A 85 11.38 -9.78 13.35
CA ALA A 85 11.26 -9.67 14.80
C ALA A 85 9.84 -9.29 15.25
N LEU A 86 9.21 -8.32 14.58
CA LEU A 86 7.81 -7.97 14.83
C LEU A 86 6.88 -9.16 14.61
N LEU A 87 7.02 -9.87 13.48
CA LEU A 87 6.17 -11.04 13.17
C LEU A 87 6.27 -12.09 14.27
N ALA A 88 7.44 -12.26 14.91
CA ALA A 88 7.63 -13.19 16.02
C ALA A 88 6.81 -12.85 17.27
N GLU A 89 6.53 -11.55 17.50
CA GLU A 89 5.68 -11.10 18.61
C GLU A 89 4.17 -11.28 18.35
N LEU A 90 3.76 -11.45 17.07
CA LEU A 90 2.35 -11.53 16.70
C LEU A 90 1.78 -12.92 16.99
N PRO A 91 0.50 -13.01 17.42
CA PRO A 91 -0.18 -14.28 17.61
C PRO A 91 -0.20 -15.10 16.29
N SER A 92 0.12 -16.38 16.34
CA SER A 92 0.13 -17.26 15.15
C SER A 92 -1.21 -17.32 14.42
N ARG A 93 -2.32 -17.12 15.15
CA ARG A 93 -3.68 -17.05 14.59
C ARG A 93 -4.04 -15.70 13.96
N ALA A 94 -3.20 -14.67 14.12
CA ALA A 94 -3.49 -13.36 13.57
C ALA A 94 -3.54 -13.38 12.04
N PHE A 95 -4.37 -12.52 11.48
CA PHE A 95 -4.39 -12.25 10.04
C PHE A 95 -3.49 -11.05 9.72
N ILE A 96 -2.69 -11.13 8.67
CA ILE A 96 -1.76 -10.08 8.28
C ILE A 96 -2.21 -9.44 6.97
N ILE A 97 -2.37 -8.12 6.96
CA ILE A 97 -2.48 -7.32 5.74
C ILE A 97 -1.20 -6.51 5.61
N PHE A 98 -0.42 -6.78 4.59
CA PHE A 98 0.87 -6.13 4.38
C PHE A 98 0.82 -5.17 3.19
N CYS A 99 1.15 -3.90 3.44
CA CYS A 99 1.30 -2.88 2.40
C CYS A 99 2.68 -2.98 1.76
N SER A 100 2.80 -3.82 0.74
CA SER A 100 3.96 -3.91 -0.13
C SER A 100 3.89 -2.89 -1.28
N SER A 101 4.74 -2.98 -2.26
CA SER A 101 4.81 -2.08 -3.41
C SER A 101 5.13 -2.83 -4.70
N THR A 102 4.61 -2.35 -5.81
CA THR A 102 4.99 -2.83 -7.15
C THR A 102 6.45 -2.56 -7.51
N SER A 103 7.22 -1.90 -6.63
CA SER A 103 8.67 -1.75 -6.77
C SER A 103 9.44 -3.07 -6.62
N VAL A 104 8.81 -4.12 -6.10
CA VAL A 104 9.38 -5.49 -6.04
C VAL A 104 9.64 -6.08 -7.42
N TYR A 105 8.93 -5.60 -8.45
CA TYR A 105 9.14 -6.01 -9.83
C TYR A 105 10.32 -5.31 -10.53
N GLY A 106 10.91 -4.27 -9.93
CA GLY A 106 12.02 -3.51 -10.54
C GLY A 106 11.63 -2.85 -11.85
N GLN A 107 12.59 -2.84 -12.81
CA GLN A 107 12.45 -2.19 -14.13
C GLN A 107 12.01 -3.18 -15.23
N GLN A 108 11.33 -4.24 -14.88
CA GLN A 108 10.80 -5.20 -15.86
C GLN A 108 9.73 -4.56 -16.75
N ASN A 109 9.63 -5.07 -17.97
CA ASN A 109 8.66 -4.65 -18.99
C ASN A 109 7.49 -5.59 -19.14
N GLY A 110 6.55 -5.12 -19.96
CA GLY A 110 5.37 -5.87 -20.32
C GLY A 110 4.30 -5.83 -19.23
N ILE A 111 3.41 -6.79 -19.26
CA ILE A 111 2.34 -6.93 -18.29
C ILE A 111 2.88 -7.72 -17.10
N LEU A 112 2.92 -7.07 -15.93
CA LEU A 112 3.38 -7.67 -14.68
C LEU A 112 2.17 -7.99 -13.79
N ASP A 113 2.07 -9.23 -13.42
CA ASP A 113 1.08 -9.76 -12.49
C ASP A 113 1.74 -10.35 -11.22
N GLU A 114 0.95 -11.00 -10.38
CA GLU A 114 1.43 -11.54 -9.11
C GLU A 114 2.33 -12.79 -9.27
N GLN A 115 2.34 -13.40 -10.47
CA GLN A 115 3.20 -14.56 -10.81
C GLN A 115 4.52 -14.11 -11.46
N SER A 116 4.62 -12.85 -11.86
CA SER A 116 5.84 -12.29 -12.44
C SER A 116 7.00 -12.34 -11.46
N SER A 117 8.20 -12.64 -11.96
CA SER A 117 9.43 -12.71 -11.14
C SER A 117 9.69 -11.41 -10.38
N LEU A 118 10.22 -11.54 -9.17
CA LEU A 118 10.59 -10.38 -8.34
C LEU A 118 12.05 -10.01 -8.62
N PHE A 119 12.28 -8.77 -9.02
CA PHE A 119 13.60 -8.26 -9.37
C PHE A 119 13.76 -6.80 -8.97
N ALA A 120 13.88 -6.56 -7.67
CA ALA A 120 13.96 -5.20 -7.16
C ALA A 120 15.34 -4.57 -7.39
N ASP A 121 15.37 -3.40 -8.03
CA ASP A 121 16.60 -2.61 -8.28
C ASP A 121 17.05 -1.81 -7.06
N ARG A 122 16.09 -1.39 -6.24
CA ARG A 122 16.33 -0.52 -5.09
C ARG A 122 16.36 -1.31 -3.79
N LYS A 123 17.17 -0.86 -2.82
CA LYS A 123 17.24 -1.44 -1.47
C LYS A 123 15.84 -1.62 -0.86
N SER A 124 14.98 -0.60 -0.93
CA SER A 124 13.62 -0.68 -0.39
C SER A 124 12.76 -1.78 -1.03
N GLY A 125 12.94 -2.05 -2.31
CA GLY A 125 12.24 -3.15 -2.99
C GLY A 125 12.76 -4.51 -2.56
N LYS A 126 14.07 -4.66 -2.39
CA LYS A 126 14.70 -5.89 -1.87
C LYS A 126 14.23 -6.21 -0.45
N GLU A 127 14.17 -5.20 0.42
CA GLU A 127 13.61 -5.32 1.77
C GLU A 127 12.14 -5.77 1.76
N LEU A 128 11.34 -5.30 0.78
CA LEU A 128 9.95 -5.74 0.65
C LEU A 128 9.83 -7.19 0.19
N ILE A 129 10.70 -7.66 -0.71
CA ILE A 129 10.73 -9.07 -1.13
C ILE A 129 10.97 -9.98 0.09
N LEU A 130 12.02 -9.71 0.87
CA LEU A 130 12.30 -10.46 2.10
C LEU A 130 11.15 -10.40 3.12
N ALA A 131 10.48 -9.24 3.21
CA ALA A 131 9.31 -9.05 4.06
C ALA A 131 8.11 -9.89 3.60
N GLU A 132 7.84 -9.95 2.29
CA GLU A 132 6.78 -10.77 1.71
C GLU A 132 7.02 -12.26 1.99
N GLU A 133 8.24 -12.73 1.77
CA GLU A 133 8.66 -14.12 2.03
C GLU A 133 8.46 -14.50 3.50
N ALA A 134 8.96 -13.68 4.44
CA ALA A 134 8.81 -13.94 5.87
C ALA A 134 7.34 -13.97 6.34
N ILE A 135 6.47 -13.12 5.76
CA ILE A 135 5.05 -13.12 6.07
C ILE A 135 4.38 -14.38 5.53
N GLN A 136 4.70 -14.78 4.29
CA GLN A 136 4.13 -15.97 3.66
C GLN A 136 4.54 -17.23 4.39
N GLU A 137 5.81 -17.34 4.81
CA GLU A 137 6.31 -18.46 5.59
C GLU A 137 5.61 -18.59 6.95
N ARG A 138 5.51 -17.48 7.71
CA ARG A 138 4.97 -17.53 9.07
C ARG A 138 3.45 -17.58 9.15
N PHE A 139 2.74 -16.94 8.22
CA PHE A 139 1.28 -16.80 8.23
C PHE A 139 0.59 -17.39 7.00
N GLU A 140 1.17 -18.38 6.38
CA GLU A 140 0.78 -19.10 5.16
C GLU A 140 -0.62 -18.76 4.61
N LYS A 141 -1.69 -19.25 5.28
CA LYS A 141 -3.10 -19.05 4.88
C LYS A 141 -3.77 -17.84 5.54
N ARG A 142 -3.01 -17.03 6.25
CA ARG A 142 -3.52 -15.91 7.06
C ARG A 142 -2.86 -14.58 6.71
N ASN A 143 -2.59 -14.37 5.42
CA ASN A 143 -2.02 -13.11 4.97
C ASN A 143 -2.64 -12.61 3.67
N CYS A 144 -2.67 -11.29 3.50
CA CYS A 144 -2.86 -10.62 2.22
C CYS A 144 -1.71 -9.64 2.01
N ILE A 145 -0.92 -9.87 0.98
CA ILE A 145 0.14 -8.97 0.56
C ILE A 145 -0.39 -8.08 -0.56
N LEU A 146 -0.39 -6.78 -0.33
CA LEU A 146 -0.90 -5.79 -1.27
C LEU A 146 0.26 -5.06 -1.91
N ARG A 147 0.62 -5.41 -3.16
CA ARG A 147 1.64 -4.72 -3.95
C ARG A 147 1.02 -3.47 -4.57
N ILE A 148 1.21 -2.35 -3.90
CA ILE A 148 0.55 -1.08 -4.19
C ILE A 148 1.37 -0.30 -5.21
N SER A 149 0.73 0.19 -6.28
CA SER A 149 1.30 1.10 -7.27
C SER A 149 1.44 2.53 -6.71
N GLY A 150 1.84 3.48 -7.54
CA GLY A 150 1.97 4.88 -7.11
C GLY A 150 0.67 5.41 -6.49
N LEU A 151 0.75 5.86 -5.23
CA LEU A 151 -0.40 6.31 -4.45
C LEU A 151 -0.82 7.74 -4.81
N ILE A 152 -2.10 7.92 -5.18
CA ILE A 152 -2.75 9.22 -5.31
C ILE A 152 -3.98 9.31 -4.39
N GLY A 153 -4.37 10.53 -4.06
CA GLY A 153 -5.53 10.79 -3.20
C GLY A 153 -5.39 12.15 -2.49
N PRO A 154 -6.26 12.49 -1.53
CA PRO A 154 -6.35 13.82 -0.95
C PRO A 154 -4.98 14.40 -0.58
N LYS A 155 -4.67 15.58 -1.14
CA LYS A 155 -3.41 16.33 -0.94
C LYS A 155 -2.13 15.55 -1.34
N ARG A 156 -2.26 14.50 -2.16
CA ARG A 156 -1.11 13.70 -2.60
C ARG A 156 -1.28 13.29 -4.06
N HIS A 157 -0.55 13.98 -4.92
CA HIS A 157 -0.42 13.64 -6.33
C HIS A 157 0.99 13.99 -6.83
N PRO A 158 1.62 13.15 -7.68
CA PRO A 158 2.96 13.43 -8.20
C PRO A 158 3.07 14.77 -8.93
N ILE A 159 2.01 15.20 -9.62
CA ILE A 159 2.00 16.44 -10.42
C ILE A 159 2.45 17.67 -9.63
N PHE A 160 2.11 17.79 -8.34
CA PHE A 160 2.51 18.92 -7.51
C PHE A 160 4.02 19.04 -7.28
N LYS A 161 4.75 17.92 -7.45
CA LYS A 161 6.21 17.90 -7.37
C LYS A 161 6.87 18.03 -8.74
N LEU A 162 6.16 17.65 -9.79
CA LEU A 162 6.67 17.57 -11.16
C LEU A 162 6.39 18.84 -11.97
N SER A 163 5.36 19.60 -11.61
CA SER A 163 4.92 20.79 -12.35
C SER A 163 6.09 21.75 -12.65
N GLY A 164 6.29 22.05 -13.94
CA GLY A 164 7.30 22.96 -14.44
C GLY A 164 8.76 22.48 -14.29
N LYS A 165 8.98 21.24 -13.88
CA LYS A 165 10.32 20.70 -13.63
C LYS A 165 10.72 19.65 -14.65
N GLU A 166 12.01 19.53 -14.86
CA GLU A 166 12.58 18.40 -15.61
C GLU A 166 12.42 17.09 -14.83
N THR A 167 12.05 16.04 -15.56
CA THR A 167 11.90 14.71 -15.00
C THR A 167 13.13 13.84 -15.31
N SER A 168 13.42 12.89 -14.44
CA SER A 168 14.44 11.86 -14.66
C SER A 168 13.95 10.68 -15.52
N PHE A 169 12.71 10.76 -16.02
CA PHE A 169 12.08 9.70 -16.82
C PHE A 169 11.52 10.27 -18.14
N PRO A 170 11.50 9.45 -19.21
CA PRO A 170 10.88 9.83 -20.48
C PRO A 170 9.35 9.86 -20.37
N GLY A 171 8.73 10.65 -21.27
CA GLY A 171 7.29 10.82 -21.28
C GLY A 171 6.50 9.60 -21.73
N GLU A 172 7.12 8.69 -22.46
CA GLU A 172 6.53 7.48 -23.03
C GLU A 172 6.30 6.37 -22.02
N GLU A 173 7.02 6.39 -20.89
CA GLU A 173 6.82 5.38 -19.83
C GLU A 173 5.37 5.33 -19.34
N THR A 174 4.86 4.12 -19.13
CA THR A 174 3.51 3.92 -18.58
C THR A 174 3.42 4.41 -17.13
N VAL A 175 2.35 5.11 -16.81
CA VAL A 175 2.01 5.47 -15.43
C VAL A 175 1.25 4.32 -14.76
N ASN A 176 1.67 3.96 -13.55
CA ASN A 176 0.96 2.99 -12.71
C ASN A 176 0.61 3.66 -11.38
N LEU A 177 -0.66 4.02 -11.22
CA LEU A 177 -1.18 4.71 -10.05
C LEU A 177 -2.44 4.02 -9.50
N VAL A 178 -2.76 4.30 -8.25
CA VAL A 178 -3.99 3.82 -7.59
C VAL A 178 -4.47 4.84 -6.56
N HIS A 179 -5.79 5.00 -6.45
CA HIS A 179 -6.41 5.88 -5.47
C HIS A 179 -6.34 5.29 -4.05
N GLN A 180 -6.13 6.17 -3.06
CA GLN A 180 -6.20 5.82 -1.64
C GLN A 180 -7.52 5.13 -1.28
N GLU A 181 -8.62 5.61 -1.83
CA GLU A 181 -9.96 5.08 -1.55
C GLU A 181 -10.14 3.65 -2.01
N ASP A 182 -9.55 3.27 -3.15
CA ASP A 182 -9.57 1.88 -3.64
C ASP A 182 -8.84 0.94 -2.68
N ILE A 183 -7.67 1.37 -2.19
CA ILE A 183 -6.90 0.59 -1.23
C ILE A 183 -7.66 0.41 0.07
N ILE A 184 -8.26 1.48 0.60
CA ILE A 184 -9.08 1.43 1.82
C ILE A 184 -10.28 0.51 1.61
N SER A 185 -10.97 0.62 0.48
CA SER A 185 -12.12 -0.22 0.15
C SER A 185 -11.74 -1.71 0.11
N ILE A 186 -10.64 -2.05 -0.56
CA ILE A 186 -10.14 -3.43 -0.64
C ILE A 186 -9.74 -3.94 0.75
N MET A 187 -9.00 -3.17 1.54
CA MET A 187 -8.63 -3.58 2.90
C MET A 187 -9.86 -3.83 3.78
N VAL A 188 -10.90 -3.01 3.67
CA VAL A 188 -12.16 -3.23 4.40
C VAL A 188 -12.87 -4.49 3.92
N LYS A 189 -12.89 -4.78 2.61
CA LYS A 189 -13.43 -6.05 2.08
C LYS A 189 -12.66 -7.26 2.63
N ILE A 190 -11.33 -7.18 2.70
CA ILE A 190 -10.48 -8.19 3.34
C ILE A 190 -10.88 -8.37 4.80
N LEU A 191 -10.99 -7.28 5.56
CA LEU A 191 -11.36 -7.31 6.97
C LEU A 191 -12.76 -7.87 7.24
N LYS A 192 -13.67 -7.80 6.30
CA LYS A 192 -15.02 -8.39 6.42
C LYS A 192 -15.06 -9.89 6.14
N SER A 193 -14.07 -10.42 5.42
CA SER A 193 -14.07 -11.81 4.94
C SER A 193 -12.88 -12.67 5.37
N TRP A 194 -11.93 -12.13 6.13
CA TRP A 194 -10.67 -12.78 6.46
C TRP A 194 -10.79 -14.06 7.33
N ASP A 195 -11.87 -14.22 8.05
CA ASP A 195 -12.20 -15.38 8.88
C ASP A 195 -13.24 -16.32 8.23
N ALA A 196 -13.76 -15.98 7.07
CA ALA A 196 -14.60 -16.88 6.31
C ALA A 196 -13.74 -18.03 5.75
N LEU A 197 -14.06 -19.25 6.19
CA LEU A 197 -13.43 -20.48 5.70
C LEU A 197 -13.96 -20.80 4.28
N ASP A 198 -13.54 -20.05 3.30
CA ASP A 198 -13.71 -20.39 1.89
C ASP A 198 -12.48 -21.17 1.44
N LEU A 199 -12.55 -22.50 1.55
CA LEU A 199 -11.46 -23.41 1.19
C LEU A 199 -11.23 -23.45 -0.33
N GLU A 200 -12.25 -23.18 -1.13
CA GLU A 200 -12.15 -23.17 -2.59
C GLU A 200 -11.50 -21.88 -3.09
N ARG A 201 -11.68 -20.77 -2.37
CA ARG A 201 -11.16 -19.46 -2.73
C ARG A 201 -10.50 -18.79 -1.54
N PRO A 202 -9.33 -19.26 -1.11
CA PRO A 202 -8.64 -18.67 0.04
C PRO A 202 -8.37 -17.19 -0.18
N LEU A 203 -8.63 -16.39 0.85
CA LEU A 203 -8.36 -14.96 0.83
C LEU A 203 -6.86 -14.65 0.84
N ALA A 204 -6.08 -15.53 1.46
CA ALA A 204 -4.64 -15.39 1.55
C ALA A 204 -3.97 -15.34 0.17
N GLY A 205 -2.98 -14.47 0.05
CA GLY A 205 -2.19 -14.35 -1.17
C GLY A 205 -1.72 -12.93 -1.49
N VAL A 206 -1.11 -12.80 -2.66
CA VAL A 206 -0.56 -11.55 -3.17
C VAL A 206 -1.55 -10.92 -4.14
N TYR A 207 -1.69 -9.60 -4.08
CA TYR A 207 -2.59 -8.82 -4.94
C TYR A 207 -1.94 -7.51 -5.38
N ASN A 208 -1.88 -7.28 -6.68
CA ASN A 208 -1.49 -5.99 -7.23
C ASN A 208 -2.63 -4.98 -7.13
N LEU A 209 -2.34 -3.81 -6.58
CA LEU A 209 -3.29 -2.71 -6.51
C LEU A 209 -2.82 -1.58 -7.43
N SER A 210 -3.42 -1.51 -8.60
CA SER A 210 -3.20 -0.49 -9.64
C SER A 210 -4.56 -0.13 -10.27
N SER A 211 -4.70 1.06 -10.86
CA SER A 211 -5.97 1.43 -11.54
C SER A 211 -6.31 0.53 -12.72
N GLY A 212 -5.29 -0.05 -13.38
CA GLY A 212 -5.47 -0.83 -14.59
C GLY A 212 -5.63 0.02 -15.86
N GLU A 213 -5.45 1.34 -15.76
CA GLU A 213 -5.49 2.24 -16.92
C GLU A 213 -4.10 2.38 -17.56
N LYS A 214 -4.09 2.46 -18.90
CA LYS A 214 -2.87 2.60 -19.70
C LYS A 214 -2.76 4.02 -20.24
N TYR A 215 -1.94 4.83 -19.59
CA TYR A 215 -1.53 6.15 -20.08
C TYR A 215 0.00 6.23 -20.08
N SER A 216 0.58 6.89 -21.10
CA SER A 216 1.95 7.37 -20.98
C SER A 216 2.04 8.48 -19.93
N LYS A 217 3.19 8.64 -19.27
CA LYS A 217 3.39 9.69 -18.26
C LYS A 217 3.17 11.08 -18.85
N SER A 218 3.61 11.33 -20.07
CA SER A 218 3.37 12.61 -20.75
C SER A 218 1.89 12.88 -20.93
N LYS A 219 1.14 11.95 -21.51
CA LYS A 219 -0.31 12.10 -21.71
C LYS A 219 -1.03 12.34 -20.37
N TYR A 220 -0.74 11.51 -19.39
CA TYR A 220 -1.39 11.58 -18.08
C TYR A 220 -1.10 12.90 -17.36
N TYR A 221 0.19 13.24 -17.15
CA TYR A 221 0.54 14.44 -16.40
C TYR A 221 0.18 15.73 -17.13
N ASN A 222 0.13 15.76 -18.46
CA ASN A 222 -0.34 16.91 -19.21
C ASN A 222 -1.85 17.15 -19.01
N ILE A 223 -2.66 16.07 -19.03
CA ILE A 223 -4.10 16.16 -18.71
C ILE A 223 -4.30 16.68 -17.29
N ILE A 224 -3.58 16.13 -16.32
CA ILE A 224 -3.72 16.52 -14.92
C ILE A 224 -3.19 17.95 -14.68
N ALA A 225 -2.09 18.34 -15.32
CA ALA A 225 -1.58 19.71 -15.23
C ALA A 225 -2.61 20.71 -15.77
N SER A 226 -3.17 20.46 -16.94
CA SER A 226 -4.24 21.29 -17.52
C SER A 226 -5.44 21.39 -16.59
N LYS A 227 -5.89 20.27 -16.02
CA LYS A 227 -7.04 20.21 -15.09
C LYS A 227 -6.86 21.09 -13.85
N PHE A 228 -5.62 21.28 -13.39
CA PHE A 228 -5.31 22.04 -12.17
C PHE A 228 -4.64 23.38 -12.45
N GLY A 229 -4.58 23.85 -13.70
CA GLY A 229 -3.92 25.10 -14.06
C GLY A 229 -2.42 25.10 -13.76
N LEU A 230 -1.77 23.94 -13.85
CA LEU A 230 -0.35 23.76 -13.57
C LEU A 230 0.46 23.69 -14.86
N VAL A 231 1.75 24.05 -14.78
CA VAL A 231 2.68 23.88 -15.90
C VAL A 231 3.01 22.38 -16.04
N PRO A 232 2.89 21.80 -17.25
CA PRO A 232 3.28 20.42 -17.47
C PRO A 232 4.75 20.15 -17.12
N PRO A 233 5.12 18.92 -16.72
CA PRO A 233 6.51 18.53 -16.57
C PRO A 233 7.29 18.57 -17.89
N ILE A 234 8.60 18.81 -17.82
CA ILE A 234 9.52 18.72 -18.94
C ILE A 234 10.12 17.32 -18.92
N TYR A 235 9.83 16.52 -19.95
CA TYR A 235 10.23 15.12 -19.96
C TYR A 235 11.66 14.94 -20.46
N SER A 236 12.39 14.02 -19.81
CA SER A 236 13.73 13.63 -20.25
C SER A 236 13.70 13.10 -21.69
N LYS A 237 14.66 13.54 -22.50
CA LYS A 237 14.88 13.03 -23.88
C LYS A 237 15.64 11.72 -23.91
N VAL A 238 16.13 11.23 -22.76
CA VAL A 238 16.85 9.95 -22.67
C VAL A 238 15.86 8.83 -22.93
N SER A 239 15.95 8.20 -24.10
CA SER A 239 15.17 6.99 -24.39
C SER A 239 15.60 5.87 -23.44
N ARG A 240 14.63 5.22 -22.83
CA ARG A 240 14.87 3.99 -22.08
C ARG A 240 14.29 2.82 -22.87
N PRO A 241 14.97 1.69 -22.93
CA PRO A 241 14.52 0.55 -23.76
C PRO A 241 13.18 -0.05 -23.29
N ASN A 242 12.63 0.45 -22.18
CA ASN A 242 11.56 -0.25 -21.48
C ASN A 242 10.50 0.73 -20.98
N THR A 243 9.55 1.10 -21.84
CA THR A 243 8.50 2.07 -21.52
C THR A 243 7.13 1.44 -21.21
N GLU A 244 6.94 0.17 -21.54
CA GLU A 244 5.63 -0.50 -21.46
C GLU A 244 5.44 -1.36 -20.20
N ARG A 245 5.86 -0.86 -19.05
CA ARG A 245 5.61 -1.55 -17.79
C ARG A 245 4.17 -1.31 -17.33
N PHE A 246 3.34 -2.33 -17.41
CA PHE A 246 1.94 -2.29 -16.98
C PHE A 246 1.71 -3.26 -15.81
N ILE A 247 1.13 -2.77 -14.72
CA ILE A 247 0.79 -3.59 -13.56
C ILE A 247 -0.66 -4.06 -13.67
N SER A 248 -0.85 -5.36 -13.88
CA SER A 248 -2.17 -5.99 -13.90
C SER A 248 -2.80 -5.99 -12.51
N ASN A 249 -4.06 -5.57 -12.43
CA ASN A 249 -4.88 -5.62 -11.23
C ASN A 249 -5.98 -6.69 -11.29
N GLU A 250 -5.92 -7.56 -12.29
CA GLU A 250 -6.99 -8.50 -12.64
C GLU A 250 -7.35 -9.42 -11.47
N ARG A 251 -6.33 -9.95 -10.77
CA ARG A 251 -6.52 -10.82 -9.61
C ARG A 251 -7.27 -10.10 -8.48
N ALA A 252 -6.87 -8.87 -8.15
CA ALA A 252 -7.55 -8.07 -7.13
C ALA A 252 -8.98 -7.72 -7.54
N ARG A 253 -9.17 -7.33 -8.80
CA ARG A 253 -10.48 -6.98 -9.37
C ARG A 253 -11.48 -8.12 -9.24
N ARG A 254 -11.07 -9.33 -9.66
CA ARG A 254 -11.91 -10.53 -9.59
C ARG A 254 -12.14 -10.99 -8.14
N ARG A 255 -11.05 -11.05 -7.33
CA ARG A 255 -11.14 -11.57 -5.96
C ARG A 255 -12.01 -10.72 -5.06
N PHE A 256 -11.91 -9.40 -5.17
CA PHE A 256 -12.64 -8.47 -4.32
C PHE A 256 -13.90 -7.90 -4.98
N ASN A 257 -14.27 -8.32 -6.18
CA ASN A 257 -15.33 -7.71 -6.96
C ASN A 257 -15.25 -6.17 -6.85
N HIS A 258 -14.10 -5.61 -7.29
CA HIS A 258 -13.78 -4.20 -7.12
C HIS A 258 -13.51 -3.52 -8.45
N THR A 259 -14.20 -2.41 -8.69
CA THR A 259 -13.92 -1.50 -9.80
C THR A 259 -13.02 -0.39 -9.29
N PHE A 260 -11.82 -0.30 -9.83
CA PHE A 260 -10.87 0.75 -9.47
C PHE A 260 -11.31 2.09 -10.08
N LYS A 261 -11.10 3.16 -9.34
CA LYS A 261 -11.34 4.52 -9.81
C LYS A 261 -10.39 4.90 -10.93
N SER A 262 -10.89 5.67 -11.89
CA SER A 262 -10.02 6.28 -12.91
C SER A 262 -9.01 7.23 -12.26
N ILE A 263 -7.73 7.10 -12.65
CA ILE A 263 -6.68 8.00 -12.17
C ILE A 263 -6.88 9.44 -12.68
N LEU A 264 -7.71 9.65 -13.69
CA LEU A 264 -8.10 10.98 -14.17
C LEU A 264 -9.18 11.64 -13.27
N GLU A 265 -9.86 10.89 -12.41
CA GLU A 265 -10.89 11.41 -11.50
C GLU A 265 -10.33 12.03 -10.22
N TYR A 266 -9.02 12.24 -10.15
CA TYR A 266 -8.40 12.87 -9.00
C TYR A 266 -9.06 14.22 -8.67
N ARG A 267 -9.44 14.39 -7.40
CA ARG A 267 -9.95 15.64 -6.82
C ARG A 267 -8.97 16.16 -5.79
N LEU A 268 -8.80 17.50 -5.74
CA LEU A 268 -7.94 18.17 -4.76
C LEU A 268 -8.43 18.00 -3.33
#